data_5aabc578bb1f30e6ac3ee73560ef3841
#
_entry.id   5aabc578bb1f30e6ac3ee73560ef3841
#
_cell.length_a   1.000
_cell.length_b   1.000
_cell.length_c   1.000
_cell.angle_alpha   90.00
_cell.angle_beta   90.00
_cell.angle_gamma   90.00
#
_symmetry.space_group_name_H-M   'P 1'
#
loop_
_entity.id
_entity.type
_entity.pdbx_description
1 polymer ?
#
loop_
_entity_poly.entity_id
_entity_poly.type
_entity_poly.pdbx_seq_one_letter_code
_entity_poly.pdbx_strand_id
1 'polypeptide(L)'
;LPAEQYAIETGTHPAVTTRRNIDTFRQQIKRLGFSYDWARELDTTDPGYVKWTQWIFLRLYERGLAYMADAPVWWCGTCGTVLANEEVVEGRCERKGHPVERRPMRQWMLRITAYAERLLEDLDTLEWPAHVKEMQRDWIGKSEGAEVWFQLGEQTAVGPESCIDGMRVRRREGGLELKIYTTRPDTLFGATYLVVAPEHPLVP
;
A
#
# COMPACT_ATOMS: atom_id res chain seq x y z
N LEU A 1 12.96 -7.31 -8.97
CA LEU A 1 13.68 -7.85 -7.82
C LEU A 1 14.28 -9.25 -8.06
N PRO A 2 13.57 -10.29 -8.60
CA PRO A 2 14.19 -11.60 -8.86
C PRO A 2 15.41 -11.53 -9.78
N ALA A 3 15.37 -10.72 -10.83
CA ALA A 3 16.49 -10.54 -11.76
C ALA A 3 17.70 -9.86 -11.10
N GLU A 4 17.47 -8.92 -10.17
CA GLU A 4 18.52 -8.26 -9.41
C GLU A 4 19.18 -9.20 -8.41
N GLN A 5 18.40 -10.00 -7.68
CA GLN A 5 18.95 -10.99 -6.76
C GLN A 5 19.78 -12.04 -7.50
N TYR A 6 19.29 -12.52 -8.63
CA TYR A 6 20.06 -13.44 -9.47
C TYR A 6 21.36 -12.79 -9.99
N ALA A 7 21.32 -11.50 -10.31
CA ALA A 7 22.51 -10.76 -10.71
C ALA A 7 23.56 -10.68 -9.57
N ILE A 8 23.12 -10.43 -8.34
CA ILE A 8 23.99 -10.40 -7.15
C ILE A 8 24.62 -11.77 -6.91
N GLU A 9 23.85 -12.84 -7.02
CA GLU A 9 24.29 -14.22 -6.77
C GLU A 9 25.23 -14.75 -7.86
N THR A 10 25.03 -14.35 -9.12
CA THR A 10 25.73 -14.93 -10.27
C THR A 10 26.72 -13.99 -10.95
N GLY A 11 26.72 -12.69 -10.59
CA GLY A 11 27.50 -11.66 -11.29
C GLY A 11 27.01 -11.36 -12.71
N THR A 12 25.82 -11.85 -13.09
CA THR A 12 25.26 -11.67 -14.45
C THR A 12 24.34 -10.45 -14.49
N HIS A 13 24.57 -9.55 -15.44
CA HIS A 13 23.73 -8.36 -15.59
C HIS A 13 22.25 -8.72 -15.80
N PRO A 14 21.28 -8.07 -15.10
CA PRO A 14 19.86 -8.42 -15.15
C PRO A 14 19.28 -8.49 -16.57
N ALA A 15 19.68 -7.56 -17.47
CA ALA A 15 19.19 -7.53 -18.84
C ALA A 15 19.54 -8.81 -19.63
N VAL A 16 20.71 -9.41 -19.39
CA VAL A 16 21.15 -10.65 -20.05
C VAL A 16 20.25 -11.81 -19.62
N THR A 17 20.01 -11.93 -18.31
CA THR A 17 19.15 -12.97 -17.75
C THR A 17 17.70 -12.80 -18.23
N THR A 18 17.18 -11.57 -18.19
CA THR A 18 15.81 -11.26 -18.64
C THR A 18 15.62 -11.65 -20.11
N ARG A 19 16.54 -11.25 -21.00
CA ARG A 19 16.45 -11.59 -22.43
C ARG A 19 16.45 -13.10 -22.65
N ARG A 20 17.38 -13.82 -22.03
CA ARG A 20 17.46 -15.28 -22.12
C ARG A 20 16.16 -15.94 -21.64
N ASN A 21 15.57 -15.46 -20.55
CA ASN A 21 14.32 -16.01 -20.02
C ASN A 21 13.15 -15.73 -20.97
N ILE A 22 13.03 -14.54 -21.53
CA ILE A 22 12.01 -14.21 -22.54
C ILE A 22 12.12 -15.15 -23.74
N ASP A 23 13.32 -15.38 -24.28
CA ASP A 23 13.53 -16.28 -25.40
C ASP A 23 13.15 -17.73 -25.06
N THR A 24 13.48 -18.17 -23.84
CA THR A 24 13.11 -19.51 -23.35
C THR A 24 11.58 -19.65 -23.24
N PHE A 25 10.91 -18.72 -22.59
CA PHE A 25 9.45 -18.72 -22.47
C PHE A 25 8.75 -18.69 -23.82
N ARG A 26 9.22 -17.85 -24.75
CA ARG A 26 8.69 -17.78 -26.12
C ARG A 26 8.78 -19.13 -26.82
N GLN A 27 9.92 -19.83 -26.72
CA GLN A 27 10.10 -21.16 -27.30
C GLN A 27 9.17 -22.20 -26.65
N GLN A 28 9.05 -22.20 -25.34
CA GLN A 28 8.17 -23.11 -24.60
C GLN A 28 6.71 -22.93 -24.98
N ILE A 29 6.23 -21.67 -24.99
CA ILE A 29 4.83 -21.34 -25.33
C ILE A 29 4.54 -21.73 -26.79
N LYS A 30 5.46 -21.50 -27.73
CA LYS A 30 5.31 -21.93 -29.13
C LYS A 30 5.17 -23.43 -29.25
N ARG A 31 5.89 -24.22 -28.43
CA ARG A 31 5.75 -25.70 -28.42
C ARG A 31 4.38 -26.19 -27.96
N LEU A 32 3.67 -25.39 -27.13
CA LEU A 32 2.31 -25.70 -26.70
C LEU A 32 1.25 -25.42 -27.79
N GLY A 33 1.64 -24.82 -28.91
CA GLY A 33 0.75 -24.58 -30.05
C GLY A 33 -0.28 -23.48 -29.84
N PHE A 34 -0.07 -22.55 -28.90
CA PHE A 34 -0.95 -21.41 -28.72
C PHE A 34 -0.93 -20.48 -29.94
N SER A 35 -2.10 -20.02 -30.37
CA SER A 35 -2.29 -19.14 -31.53
C SER A 35 -2.14 -17.67 -31.19
N TYR A 36 -1.02 -17.30 -30.54
CA TYR A 36 -0.69 -15.91 -30.26
C TYR A 36 -0.15 -15.21 -31.51
N ASP A 37 -0.50 -13.94 -31.67
CA ASP A 37 0.14 -13.05 -32.62
C ASP A 37 1.49 -12.56 -32.08
N TRP A 38 2.55 -13.27 -32.41
CA TRP A 38 3.92 -12.99 -31.95
C TRP A 38 4.47 -11.65 -32.47
N ALA A 39 3.85 -11.02 -33.47
CA ALA A 39 4.21 -9.69 -33.90
C ALA A 39 3.76 -8.59 -32.89
N ARG A 40 2.86 -8.94 -31.98
CA ARG A 40 2.38 -8.07 -30.91
C ARG A 40 3.01 -8.37 -29.55
N GLU A 41 4.08 -9.16 -29.53
CA GLU A 41 4.86 -9.38 -28.32
C GLU A 41 5.47 -8.06 -27.87
N LEU A 42 5.38 -7.77 -26.57
CA LEU A 42 6.00 -6.60 -25.96
C LEU A 42 6.84 -7.01 -24.76
N ASP A 43 7.87 -6.22 -24.50
CA ASP A 43 8.77 -6.37 -23.36
C ASP A 43 8.67 -5.13 -22.49
N THR A 44 8.22 -5.31 -21.24
CA THR A 44 8.07 -4.21 -20.27
C THR A 44 9.39 -3.61 -19.81
N THR A 45 10.53 -4.25 -20.13
CA THR A 45 11.88 -3.73 -19.87
C THR A 45 12.46 -2.94 -21.04
N ASP A 46 11.79 -2.97 -22.19
CA ASP A 46 12.20 -2.20 -23.37
C ASP A 46 12.06 -0.69 -23.12
N PRO A 47 13.10 0.12 -23.40
CA PRO A 47 13.04 1.58 -23.23
C PRO A 47 11.86 2.22 -24.00
N GLY A 48 11.51 1.67 -25.16
CA GLY A 48 10.35 2.10 -25.94
C GLY A 48 9.02 1.86 -25.25
N TYR A 49 8.94 0.85 -24.36
CA TYR A 49 7.78 0.57 -23.50
C TYR A 49 7.81 1.38 -22.20
N VAL A 50 8.96 1.44 -21.52
CA VAL A 50 9.15 2.13 -20.24
C VAL A 50 8.72 3.59 -20.30
N LYS A 51 8.93 4.28 -21.42
CA LYS A 51 8.47 5.66 -21.61
C LYS A 51 6.97 5.85 -21.36
N TRP A 52 6.14 4.85 -21.66
CA TRP A 52 4.70 4.91 -21.43
C TRP A 52 4.33 4.78 -19.95
N THR A 53 5.04 3.92 -19.23
CA THR A 53 4.92 3.83 -17.76
C THR A 53 5.28 5.16 -17.11
N GLN A 54 6.37 5.77 -17.54
CA GLN A 54 6.80 7.10 -17.05
C GLN A 54 5.80 8.19 -17.44
N TRP A 55 5.25 8.14 -18.65
CA TRP A 55 4.23 9.08 -19.08
C TRP A 55 2.94 8.99 -18.23
N ILE A 56 2.47 7.78 -17.95
CA ILE A 56 1.31 7.55 -17.06
C ILE A 56 1.60 8.13 -15.67
N PHE A 57 2.79 7.86 -15.12
CA PHE A 57 3.17 8.40 -13.83
C PHE A 57 3.16 9.94 -13.81
N LEU A 58 3.71 10.58 -14.83
CA LEU A 58 3.68 12.04 -14.95
C LEU A 58 2.25 12.59 -15.02
N ARG A 59 1.33 11.92 -15.74
CA ARG A 59 -0.09 12.32 -15.77
C ARG A 59 -0.74 12.20 -14.39
N LEU A 60 -0.40 11.16 -13.62
CA LEU A 60 -0.88 11.01 -12.23
C LEU A 60 -0.31 12.11 -11.33
N TYR A 61 0.97 12.43 -11.48
CA TYR A 61 1.63 13.50 -10.72
C TYR A 61 1.02 14.87 -11.01
N GLU A 62 0.83 15.23 -12.27
CA GLU A 62 0.21 16.49 -12.69
C GLU A 62 -1.22 16.66 -12.14
N ARG A 63 -1.93 15.55 -11.90
CA ARG A 63 -3.27 15.56 -11.30
C ARG A 63 -3.26 15.48 -9.77
N GLY A 64 -2.10 15.54 -9.13
CA GLY A 64 -1.97 15.41 -7.69
C GLY A 64 -2.32 14.02 -7.15
N LEU A 65 -2.38 13.00 -8.02
CA LEU A 65 -2.66 11.62 -7.66
C LEU A 65 -1.40 10.84 -7.27
N ALA A 66 -0.23 11.32 -7.67
CA ALA A 66 1.07 10.83 -7.20
C ALA A 66 1.76 11.93 -6.38
N TYR A 67 2.31 11.59 -5.22
CA TYR A 67 2.97 12.53 -4.32
C TYR A 67 4.06 11.84 -3.50
N MET A 68 4.99 12.61 -2.95
CA MET A 68 6.02 12.09 -2.04
C MET A 68 5.53 12.21 -0.60
N ALA A 69 5.76 11.16 0.18
CA ALA A 69 5.53 11.18 1.63
C ALA A 69 6.52 10.24 2.34
N ASP A 70 6.78 10.53 3.61
CA ASP A 70 7.43 9.59 4.50
C ASP A 70 6.39 8.59 4.99
N ALA A 71 6.59 7.33 4.64
CA ALA A 71 5.67 6.25 5.00
C ALA A 71 6.42 5.12 5.71
N PRO A 72 5.82 4.51 6.73
CA PRO A 72 6.39 3.33 7.36
C PRO A 72 6.30 2.15 6.39
N VAL A 73 7.45 1.63 5.99
CA VAL A 73 7.56 0.47 5.09
C VAL A 73 8.21 -0.70 5.81
N TRP A 74 7.92 -1.92 5.34
CA TRP A 74 8.66 -3.08 5.76
C TRP A 74 10.01 -3.14 5.07
N TRP A 75 11.08 -3.22 5.85
CA TRP A 75 12.45 -3.27 5.36
C TRP A 75 13.12 -4.57 5.76
N CYS A 76 13.68 -5.28 4.80
CA CYS A 76 14.55 -6.42 5.04
C CYS A 76 16.00 -5.99 4.82
N GLY A 77 16.76 -5.81 5.91
CA GLY A 77 18.16 -5.37 5.84
C GLY A 77 19.07 -6.36 5.13
N THR A 78 18.79 -7.66 5.24
CA THR A 78 19.59 -8.71 4.58
C THR A 78 19.31 -8.78 3.07
N CYS A 79 18.07 -8.58 2.65
CA CYS A 79 17.73 -8.53 1.21
C CYS A 79 17.97 -7.15 0.59
N GLY A 80 18.19 -6.10 1.41
CA GLY A 80 18.39 -4.73 0.95
C GLY A 80 17.18 -4.13 0.23
N THR A 81 15.96 -4.51 0.63
CA THR A 81 14.74 -4.12 -0.11
C THR A 81 13.56 -3.83 0.80
N VAL A 82 12.65 -2.99 0.29
CA VAL A 82 11.30 -2.78 0.83
C VAL A 82 10.41 -3.96 0.43
N LEU A 83 9.53 -4.36 1.32
CA LEU A 83 8.58 -5.45 1.13
C LEU A 83 7.14 -4.93 1.21
N ALA A 84 6.25 -5.51 0.43
CA ALA A 84 4.81 -5.34 0.58
C ALA A 84 4.31 -6.09 1.83
N ASN A 85 3.10 -5.75 2.30
CA ASN A 85 2.53 -6.42 3.49
C ASN A 85 2.39 -7.94 3.28
N GLU A 86 2.04 -8.36 2.07
CA GLU A 86 1.86 -9.75 1.68
C GLU A 86 3.18 -10.54 1.64
N GLU A 87 4.31 -9.85 1.52
CA GLU A 87 5.66 -10.46 1.52
C GLU A 87 6.25 -10.63 2.94
N VAL A 88 5.46 -10.29 3.98
CA VAL A 88 5.86 -10.41 5.38
C VAL A 88 4.98 -11.42 6.10
N VAL A 89 5.58 -12.52 6.51
CA VAL A 89 4.93 -13.60 7.27
C VAL A 89 5.60 -13.71 8.64
N GLU A 90 4.81 -13.57 9.71
CA GLU A 90 5.29 -13.67 11.09
C GLU A 90 6.54 -12.78 11.39
N GLY A 91 6.58 -11.56 10.85
CA GLY A 91 7.69 -10.62 11.05
C GLY A 91 8.97 -11.00 10.28
N ARG A 92 8.84 -11.85 9.27
CA ARG A 92 9.94 -12.31 8.41
C ARG A 92 9.60 -12.12 6.93
N CYS A 93 10.62 -11.91 6.11
CA CYS A 93 10.42 -11.88 4.67
C CYS A 93 10.07 -13.29 4.15
N GLU A 94 8.99 -13.40 3.37
CA GLU A 94 8.49 -14.66 2.81
C GLU A 94 9.58 -15.45 2.05
N ARG A 95 10.46 -14.73 1.34
CA ARG A 95 11.43 -15.34 0.42
C ARG A 95 12.54 -16.14 1.09
N LYS A 96 13.12 -15.61 2.17
CA LYS A 96 14.32 -16.20 2.81
C LYS A 96 14.21 -16.28 4.34
N GLY A 97 13.08 -15.93 4.92
CA GLY A 97 12.82 -15.99 6.36
C GLY A 97 13.66 -15.01 7.21
N HIS A 98 14.23 -13.97 6.60
CA HIS A 98 14.99 -12.96 7.33
C HIS A 98 14.07 -12.07 8.17
N PRO A 99 14.48 -11.62 9.36
CA PRO A 99 13.72 -10.67 10.15
C PRO A 99 13.56 -9.35 9.39
N VAL A 100 12.40 -8.74 9.54
CA VAL A 100 12.07 -7.44 8.91
C VAL A 100 11.70 -6.44 9.99
N GLU A 101 11.91 -5.16 9.70
CA GLU A 101 11.58 -4.04 10.58
C GLU A 101 10.69 -3.03 9.86
N ARG A 102 9.88 -2.31 10.60
CA ARG A 102 9.19 -1.12 10.07
C ARG A 102 10.08 0.09 10.25
N ARG A 103 10.32 0.81 9.14
CA ARG A 103 11.07 2.08 9.19
C ARG A 103 10.43 3.12 8.29
N PRO A 104 10.43 4.39 8.67
CA PRO A 104 9.97 5.46 7.80
C PRO A 104 10.95 5.64 6.63
N MET A 105 10.41 5.68 5.43
CA MET A 105 11.19 5.97 4.22
C MET A 105 10.40 6.89 3.32
N ARG A 106 11.10 7.82 2.68
CA ARG A 106 10.50 8.70 1.67
C ARG A 106 10.12 7.88 0.44
N GLN A 107 8.81 7.85 0.13
CA GLN A 107 8.23 7.02 -0.91
C GLN A 107 7.32 7.83 -1.83
N TRP A 108 7.22 7.41 -3.07
CA TRP A 108 6.13 7.79 -3.94
C TRP A 108 4.84 7.10 -3.50
N MET A 109 3.81 7.90 -3.28
CA MET A 109 2.49 7.42 -2.91
C MET A 109 1.50 7.74 -4.03
N LEU A 110 0.53 6.84 -4.21
CA LEU A 110 -0.60 7.05 -5.12
C LEU A 110 -1.88 7.19 -4.31
N ARG A 111 -2.72 8.18 -4.66
CA ARG A 111 -4.04 8.38 -4.02
C ARG A 111 -5.06 7.39 -4.57
N ILE A 112 -4.85 6.11 -4.34
CA ILE A 112 -5.73 5.04 -4.84
C ILE A 112 -7.16 5.18 -4.35
N THR A 113 -7.38 5.72 -3.16
CA THR A 113 -8.70 5.93 -2.56
C THR A 113 -9.50 7.08 -3.18
N ALA A 114 -8.87 7.93 -4.00
CA ALA A 114 -9.56 9.04 -4.67
C ALA A 114 -10.69 8.60 -5.62
N TYR A 115 -10.63 7.36 -6.08
CA TYR A 115 -11.62 6.77 -6.99
C TYR A 115 -12.43 5.63 -6.36
N ALA A 116 -12.27 5.36 -5.07
CA ALA A 116 -12.89 4.22 -4.40
C ALA A 116 -14.43 4.25 -4.51
N GLU A 117 -15.03 5.41 -4.25
CA GLU A 117 -16.48 5.59 -4.32
C GLU A 117 -17.01 5.38 -5.76
N ARG A 118 -16.37 6.04 -6.73
CA ARG A 118 -16.71 5.88 -8.13
C ARG A 118 -16.57 4.45 -8.64
N LEU A 119 -15.52 3.74 -8.20
CA LEU A 119 -15.34 2.33 -8.56
C LEU A 119 -16.49 1.46 -8.04
N LEU A 120 -17.02 1.76 -6.84
CA LEU A 120 -18.19 1.05 -6.30
C LEU A 120 -19.45 1.34 -7.10
N GLU A 121 -19.69 2.60 -7.44
CA GLU A 121 -20.85 3.02 -8.27
C GLU A 121 -20.80 2.39 -9.66
N ASP A 122 -19.64 2.43 -10.32
CA ASP A 122 -19.44 1.90 -11.65
C ASP A 122 -19.66 0.37 -11.72
N LEU A 123 -19.48 -0.38 -10.60
CA LEU A 123 -19.73 -1.83 -10.56
C LEU A 123 -21.18 -2.20 -10.92
N ASP A 124 -22.15 -1.33 -10.60
CA ASP A 124 -23.56 -1.61 -10.86
C ASP A 124 -23.89 -1.54 -12.35
N THR A 125 -23.12 -0.80 -13.12
CA THR A 125 -23.26 -0.65 -14.57
C THR A 125 -22.66 -1.78 -15.40
N LEU A 126 -21.82 -2.64 -14.75
CA LEU A 126 -21.09 -3.70 -15.46
C LEU A 126 -21.91 -4.99 -15.56
N GLU A 127 -21.80 -5.68 -16.69
CA GLU A 127 -22.38 -7.03 -16.89
C GLU A 127 -21.44 -8.13 -16.39
N TRP A 128 -20.95 -7.99 -15.14
CA TRP A 128 -20.08 -8.96 -14.51
C TRP A 128 -20.85 -9.95 -13.65
N PRO A 129 -20.35 -11.19 -13.45
CA PRO A 129 -20.93 -12.15 -12.51
C PRO A 129 -21.04 -11.54 -11.10
N ALA A 130 -22.13 -11.85 -10.41
CA ALA A 130 -22.43 -11.26 -9.10
C ALA A 130 -21.29 -11.47 -8.08
N HIS A 131 -20.72 -12.67 -8.01
CA HIS A 131 -19.63 -12.97 -7.08
C HIS A 131 -18.37 -12.12 -7.34
N VAL A 132 -18.08 -11.76 -8.62
CA VAL A 132 -16.96 -10.89 -8.96
C VAL A 132 -17.22 -9.47 -8.46
N LYS A 133 -18.44 -8.95 -8.64
CA LYS A 133 -18.83 -7.63 -8.13
C LYS A 133 -18.75 -7.58 -6.60
N GLU A 134 -19.16 -8.64 -5.92
CA GLU A 134 -19.08 -8.75 -4.46
C GLU A 134 -17.62 -8.74 -3.99
N MET A 135 -16.74 -9.54 -4.61
CA MET A 135 -15.30 -9.51 -4.30
C MET A 135 -14.68 -8.11 -4.47
N GLN A 136 -15.10 -7.35 -5.49
CA GLN A 136 -14.62 -5.97 -5.69
C GLN A 136 -15.15 -5.02 -4.59
N ARG A 137 -16.42 -5.15 -4.19
CA ARG A 137 -16.98 -4.36 -3.08
C ARG A 137 -16.26 -4.64 -1.77
N ASP A 138 -16.04 -5.91 -1.46
CA ASP A 138 -15.33 -6.33 -0.25
C ASP A 138 -13.88 -5.85 -0.24
N TRP A 139 -13.21 -5.89 -1.40
CA TRP A 139 -11.83 -5.38 -1.53
C TRP A 139 -11.73 -3.88 -1.27
N ILE A 140 -12.66 -3.08 -1.81
CA ILE A 140 -12.72 -1.64 -1.55
C ILE A 140 -13.11 -1.37 -0.09
N GLY A 141 -14.02 -2.18 0.47
CA GLY A 141 -14.35 -2.20 1.89
C GLY A 141 -14.92 -0.87 2.38
N LYS A 142 -15.90 -0.29 1.66
CA LYS A 142 -16.57 0.92 2.12
C LYS A 142 -17.13 0.70 3.51
N SER A 143 -16.74 1.55 4.45
CA SER A 143 -17.16 1.49 5.85
C SER A 143 -17.86 2.80 6.22
N GLU A 144 -19.04 2.68 6.81
CA GLU A 144 -19.82 3.82 7.31
C GLU A 144 -19.84 3.79 8.84
N GLY A 145 -19.67 4.94 9.45
CA GLY A 145 -19.62 5.06 10.91
C GLY A 145 -19.65 6.51 11.38
N ALA A 146 -19.39 6.70 12.65
CA ALA A 146 -19.38 8.01 13.29
C ALA A 146 -17.99 8.39 13.80
N GLU A 147 -17.63 9.65 13.67
CA GLU A 147 -16.49 10.25 14.35
C GLU A 147 -16.95 10.84 15.68
N VAL A 148 -16.30 10.45 16.76
CA VAL A 148 -16.63 10.89 18.12
C VAL A 148 -15.39 11.42 18.80
N TRP A 149 -15.53 12.51 19.55
CA TRP A 149 -14.48 13.11 20.33
C TRP A 149 -14.59 12.69 21.80
N PHE A 150 -13.51 12.13 22.34
CA PHE A 150 -13.39 11.81 23.76
C PHE A 150 -12.52 12.84 24.45
N GLN A 151 -13.03 13.39 25.55
CA GLN A 151 -12.26 14.27 26.40
C GLN A 151 -11.29 13.44 27.25
N LEU A 152 -10.02 13.81 27.22
CA LEU A 152 -8.98 13.19 28.03
C LEU A 152 -8.88 13.91 29.37
N GLY A 153 -8.71 13.18 30.47
CA GLY A 153 -8.56 13.73 31.80
C GLY A 153 -7.27 14.56 31.95
N GLU A 154 -7.23 15.43 32.95
CA GLU A 154 -6.13 16.37 33.20
C GLU A 154 -4.76 15.72 33.46
N GLN A 155 -4.72 14.42 33.75
CA GLN A 155 -3.49 13.68 34.08
C GLN A 155 -2.75 13.14 32.84
N THR A 156 -3.25 13.41 31.64
CA THR A 156 -2.58 12.94 30.42
C THR A 156 -1.39 13.87 30.13
N ALA A 157 -0.18 13.45 30.52
CA ALA A 157 1.05 14.15 30.18
C ALA A 157 1.29 14.06 28.66
N VAL A 158 1.02 15.13 27.96
CA VAL A 158 1.34 15.25 26.54
C VAL A 158 2.65 15.99 26.39
N GLY A 159 3.58 15.42 25.63
CA GLY A 159 4.83 16.07 25.25
C GLY A 159 4.60 17.39 24.48
N PRO A 160 5.67 18.15 24.18
CA PRO A 160 5.57 19.51 23.67
C PRO A 160 4.74 19.65 22.40
N GLU A 161 4.15 20.80 22.23
CA GLU A 161 3.10 21.24 21.28
C GLU A 161 3.26 20.86 19.80
N SER A 162 4.37 20.29 19.39
CA SER A 162 4.72 20.07 17.98
C SER A 162 4.05 18.85 17.29
N CYS A 163 3.31 18.03 18.02
CA CYS A 163 2.75 16.77 17.48
C CYS A 163 1.23 16.75 17.33
N ILE A 164 0.53 17.86 17.57
CA ILE A 164 -0.94 17.85 17.70
C ILE A 164 -1.66 18.16 16.38
N ASP A 165 -0.99 18.83 15.46
CA ASP A 165 -1.61 19.26 14.21
C ASP A 165 -1.60 18.14 13.17
N GLY A 166 -2.82 17.66 12.81
CA GLY A 166 -3.04 16.61 11.81
C GLY A 166 -3.37 15.22 12.36
N MET A 167 -3.18 14.95 13.64
CA MET A 167 -3.47 13.63 14.24
C MET A 167 -4.69 13.73 15.14
N ARG A 168 -5.86 13.47 14.71
CA ARG A 168 -7.11 13.17 15.49
C ARG A 168 -7.14 13.61 16.97
N VAL A 169 -6.28 14.56 17.41
CA VAL A 169 -6.15 15.13 18.74
C VAL A 169 -6.26 16.64 18.62
N ARG A 170 -7.05 17.28 19.46
CA ARG A 170 -7.16 18.74 19.52
C ARG A 170 -7.20 19.21 20.95
N ARG A 171 -6.77 20.46 21.19
CA ARG A 171 -6.91 21.12 22.49
C ARG A 171 -8.12 22.05 22.48
N ARG A 172 -8.95 21.98 23.52
CA ARG A 172 -10.05 22.92 23.79
C ARG A 172 -9.96 23.46 25.22
N GLU A 173 -10.84 24.40 25.58
CA GLU A 173 -10.88 25.00 26.92
C GLU A 173 -11.06 23.99 28.07
N GLY A 174 -11.50 22.78 27.82
CA GLY A 174 -11.66 21.68 28.78
C GLY A 174 -10.53 20.63 28.77
N GLY A 175 -9.42 20.85 28.04
CA GLY A 175 -8.32 19.89 27.95
C GLY A 175 -8.09 19.35 26.56
N LEU A 176 -7.49 18.16 26.49
CA LEU A 176 -7.24 17.45 25.24
C LEU A 176 -8.43 16.60 24.84
N GLU A 177 -8.76 16.58 23.56
CA GLU A 177 -9.76 15.70 22.98
C GLU A 177 -9.13 14.79 21.93
N LEU A 178 -9.47 13.51 21.97
CA LEU A 178 -9.07 12.48 21.00
C LEU A 178 -10.26 12.11 20.13
N LYS A 179 -10.09 12.20 18.81
CA LYS A 179 -11.08 11.78 17.83
C LYS A 179 -10.92 10.29 17.51
N ILE A 180 -12.00 9.54 17.66
CA ILE A 180 -12.08 8.16 17.20
C ILE A 180 -13.11 8.03 16.08
N TYR A 181 -12.95 6.99 15.29
CA TYR A 181 -13.95 6.53 14.33
C TYR A 181 -14.50 5.16 14.77
N THR A 182 -15.80 4.99 14.72
CA THR A 182 -16.44 3.70 15.01
C THR A 182 -17.59 3.41 14.05
N THR A 183 -17.68 2.16 13.62
CA THR A 183 -18.85 1.64 12.87
C THR A 183 -20.02 1.28 13.78
N ARG A 184 -19.80 1.26 15.11
CA ARG A 184 -20.79 0.88 16.11
C ARG A 184 -20.92 1.97 17.18
N PRO A 185 -21.47 3.15 16.82
CA PRO A 185 -21.63 4.24 17.78
C PRO A 185 -22.61 3.88 18.92
N ASP A 186 -23.51 2.95 18.68
CA ASP A 186 -24.45 2.40 19.66
C ASP A 186 -23.77 1.71 20.86
N THR A 187 -22.53 1.20 20.68
CA THR A 187 -21.78 0.51 21.74
C THR A 187 -20.89 1.41 22.59
N LEU A 188 -20.76 2.68 22.25
CA LEU A 188 -19.87 3.63 22.95
C LEU A 188 -20.22 3.82 24.43
N PHE A 189 -21.47 3.71 24.78
CA PHE A 189 -21.95 3.84 26.20
C PHE A 189 -21.40 2.73 27.09
N GLY A 190 -20.94 1.61 26.54
CA GLY A 190 -20.28 0.53 27.26
C GLY A 190 -18.75 0.61 27.29
N ALA A 191 -18.16 1.63 26.68
CA ALA A 191 -16.71 1.77 26.62
C ALA A 191 -16.15 2.18 27.98
N THR A 192 -15.25 1.39 28.54
CA THR A 192 -14.62 1.63 29.84
C THR A 192 -13.15 2.07 29.72
N TYR A 193 -12.52 1.87 28.57
CA TYR A 193 -11.15 2.32 28.29
C TYR A 193 -10.96 2.55 26.79
N LEU A 194 -9.91 3.32 26.45
CA LEU A 194 -9.49 3.60 25.08
C LEU A 194 -8.03 3.20 24.92
N VAL A 195 -7.75 2.37 23.92
CA VAL A 195 -6.39 1.92 23.60
C VAL A 195 -5.87 2.69 22.39
N VAL A 196 -4.65 3.18 22.49
CA VAL A 196 -3.93 3.83 21.39
C VAL A 196 -2.71 3.00 21.00
N ALA A 197 -2.25 3.12 19.76
CA ALA A 197 -1.05 2.44 19.30
C ALA A 197 0.20 2.94 20.04
N PRO A 198 1.24 2.12 20.23
CA PRO A 198 2.47 2.54 20.88
C PRO A 198 3.15 3.76 20.24
N GLU A 199 2.98 3.93 18.91
CA GLU A 199 3.52 5.04 18.13
C GLU A 199 2.66 6.30 18.20
N HIS A 200 1.54 6.26 18.93
CA HIS A 200 0.65 7.41 19.03
C HIS A 200 1.29 8.52 19.88
N PRO A 201 1.21 9.81 19.48
CA PRO A 201 1.86 10.92 20.18
C PRO A 201 1.44 11.11 21.64
N LEU A 202 0.33 10.51 22.07
CA LEU A 202 -0.11 10.51 23.46
C LEU A 202 0.60 9.45 24.32
N VAL A 203 1.39 8.59 23.71
CA VAL A 203 2.22 7.60 24.42
C VAL A 203 3.59 8.22 24.63
N PRO A 204 4.09 8.28 25.89
CA PRO A 204 5.39 8.89 26.21
C PRO A 204 6.57 8.15 25.56
#